data_501c5f318b548f29aa4e15c74916875c
#
_entry.id   501c5f318b548f29aa4e15c74916875c
#
_cell.length_a   1.000
_cell.length_b   1.000
_cell.length_c   1.000
_cell.angle_alpha   90.00
_cell.angle_beta   90.00
_cell.angle_gamma   90.00
#
_symmetry.space_group_name_H-M   'P 1'
#
loop_
_entity.id
_entity.type
_entity.pdbx_description
1 polymer ?
#
loop_
_entity_poly.entity_id
_entity_poly.type
_entity_poly.pdbx_seq_one_letter_code
_entity_poly.pdbx_strand_id
1 'polypeptide(L)'
;MTPELRNLPHIASLAFNEPLLLEPAYARVFFCALAGQLGITRLTDTVSGTTLGAEQMAEPLMLFGSEEAGPRPARSYQVMNGIAVLPVAGTLVNKTRSLQPYSGMTGYNGVIARLQQAISDPDVDGILLDMDTPGGMVAGAFDCADIIARARDIKPVWALANDMNCSAGQLIASAASRRLVTQTARTGSIGVMMAHSNYGQVLKSQGVEVTLIYSGDHKVDGNPYEKLPKDVREAFQSRIDATRQMFAEKVAGYTGMSVRAVLDTEAAVFSGQESIEHGLADELVNSTDAIGVMRSALDTKKTIHIGGTMKTTTTNAAATQPDANAAPEANGAIVTAPAAPAADAPTPDVNAQVAAAVSAENARIMGILNCEAASGREEQARALAETPGMTVEHAQRILAAAPQSSQARSETALDRLMETAPETLASGAPATSETDDLMNTPV
;
A
#
# COMPACT_ATOMS: atom_id res chain seq x y z
N MET A 1 27.56 9.96 3.96
CA MET A 1 26.20 10.08 3.46
C MET A 1 25.30 9.30 4.41
N THR A 2 24.39 9.95 5.09
CA THR A 2 23.44 9.30 5.98
C THR A 2 22.54 8.34 5.19
N PRO A 3 22.08 7.22 5.77
CA PRO A 3 21.23 6.24 5.08
C PRO A 3 19.94 6.84 4.48
N GLU A 4 19.46 7.94 5.04
CA GLU A 4 18.25 8.65 4.64
C GLU A 4 18.36 9.32 3.25
N LEU A 5 19.56 9.74 2.84
CA LEU A 5 19.78 10.37 1.54
C LEU A 5 19.86 9.39 0.36
N ARG A 6 19.98 8.07 0.63
CA ARG A 6 20.16 7.08 -0.46
C ARG A 6 18.91 6.83 -1.30
N ASN A 7 17.72 7.09 -0.76
CA ASN A 7 16.45 6.83 -1.44
C ASN A 7 15.81 8.10 -2.04
N LEU A 8 16.36 9.29 -1.80
CA LEU A 8 15.79 10.55 -2.28
C LEU A 8 15.61 10.62 -3.80
N PRO A 9 16.59 10.22 -4.64
CA PRO A 9 16.39 10.24 -6.09
C PRO A 9 15.26 9.31 -6.55
N HIS A 10 15.10 8.16 -5.89
CA HIS A 10 14.03 7.22 -6.19
C HIS A 10 12.67 7.75 -5.75
N ILE A 11 12.56 8.34 -4.56
CA ILE A 11 11.33 8.98 -4.07
C ILE A 11 10.97 10.17 -4.97
N ALA A 12 11.95 10.98 -5.34
CA ALA A 12 11.75 12.11 -6.25
C ALA A 12 11.23 11.64 -7.63
N SER A 13 11.79 10.56 -8.18
CA SER A 13 11.33 10.01 -9.46
C SER A 13 9.91 9.47 -9.40
N LEU A 14 9.47 8.96 -8.25
CA LEU A 14 8.10 8.48 -8.03
C LEU A 14 7.10 9.62 -7.74
N ALA A 15 7.59 10.73 -7.18
CA ALA A 15 6.76 11.89 -6.86
C ALA A 15 6.57 12.86 -8.03
N PHE A 16 7.55 12.91 -8.95
CA PHE A 16 7.51 13.81 -10.09
C PHE A 16 7.42 13.04 -11.41
N ASN A 17 6.63 13.56 -12.35
CA ASN A 17 6.41 12.99 -13.69
C ASN A 17 5.68 11.64 -13.72
N GLU A 18 5.21 11.14 -12.57
CA GLU A 18 4.33 9.97 -12.49
C GLU A 18 2.92 10.37 -12.04
N PRO A 19 1.87 9.68 -12.54
CA PRO A 19 0.50 9.92 -12.12
C PRO A 19 0.31 9.56 -10.64
N LEU A 20 -0.32 10.47 -9.89
CA LEU A 20 -0.62 10.30 -8.48
C LEU A 20 -2.12 10.43 -8.23
N LEU A 21 -2.61 9.57 -7.34
CA LEU A 21 -3.95 9.63 -6.77
C LEU A 21 -3.83 10.15 -5.34
N LEU A 22 -3.63 11.47 -5.19
CA LEU A 22 -3.50 12.17 -3.92
C LEU A 22 -4.62 13.19 -3.74
N GLU A 23 -5.10 13.33 -2.53
CA GLU A 23 -6.00 14.42 -2.15
C GLU A 23 -5.26 15.76 -2.27
N PRO A 24 -5.89 16.83 -2.84
CA PRO A 24 -5.19 18.06 -3.20
C PRO A 24 -4.50 18.80 -2.05
N ALA A 25 -5.11 18.86 -0.87
CA ALA A 25 -4.51 19.53 0.29
C ALA A 25 -3.30 18.75 0.81
N TYR A 26 -3.41 17.42 0.85
CA TYR A 26 -2.30 16.56 1.22
C TYR A 26 -1.18 16.58 0.18
N ALA A 27 -1.51 16.60 -1.12
CA ALA A 27 -0.52 16.73 -2.19
C ALA A 27 0.35 17.97 -1.98
N ARG A 28 -0.25 19.10 -1.58
CA ARG A 28 0.49 20.33 -1.24
C ARG A 28 1.47 20.10 -0.10
N VAL A 29 1.03 19.49 1.01
CA VAL A 29 1.89 19.17 2.17
C VAL A 29 2.98 18.19 1.78
N PHE A 30 2.66 17.14 1.02
CA PHE A 30 3.59 16.13 0.53
C PHE A 30 4.71 16.76 -0.31
N PHE A 31 4.35 17.58 -1.30
CA PHE A 31 5.33 18.24 -2.15
C PHE A 31 6.14 19.30 -1.39
N CYS A 32 5.57 20.01 -0.41
CA CYS A 32 6.29 20.94 0.45
C CYS A 32 7.33 20.23 1.32
N ALA A 33 6.97 19.12 1.95
CA ALA A 33 7.88 18.31 2.76
C ALA A 33 9.03 17.74 1.91
N LEU A 34 8.72 17.26 0.71
CA LEU A 34 9.71 16.72 -0.22
C LEU A 34 10.61 17.83 -0.79
N ALA A 35 10.06 19.02 -1.01
CA ALA A 35 10.78 20.17 -1.53
C ALA A 35 11.97 20.59 -0.65
N GLY A 36 11.79 20.62 0.67
CA GLY A 36 12.87 20.94 1.62
C GLY A 36 14.05 19.97 1.51
N GLN A 37 13.77 18.69 1.28
CA GLN A 37 14.77 17.64 1.14
C GLN A 37 15.50 17.67 -0.22
N LEU A 38 14.81 18.11 -1.26
CA LEU A 38 15.30 18.16 -2.64
C LEU A 38 15.86 19.54 -3.01
N GLY A 39 15.88 20.52 -2.08
CA GLY A 39 16.34 21.89 -2.35
C GLY A 39 15.39 22.65 -3.27
N ILE A 40 14.12 22.31 -3.33
CA ILE A 40 13.10 23.04 -4.10
C ILE A 40 12.74 24.29 -3.32
N THR A 41 12.96 25.45 -3.91
CA THR A 41 12.72 26.76 -3.26
C THR A 41 11.36 27.36 -3.61
N ARG A 42 10.64 26.79 -4.55
CA ARG A 42 9.36 27.31 -5.03
C ARG A 42 8.46 26.21 -5.57
N LEU A 43 7.24 26.14 -5.06
CA LEU A 43 6.19 25.25 -5.54
C LEU A 43 5.02 26.07 -6.08
N THR A 44 4.60 25.82 -7.30
CA THR A 44 3.45 26.51 -7.92
C THR A 44 2.37 25.51 -8.30
N ASP A 45 1.18 25.71 -7.76
CA ASP A 45 -0.02 25.00 -8.21
C ASP A 45 -0.52 25.67 -9.51
N THR A 46 -0.48 24.93 -10.60
CA THR A 46 -0.84 25.42 -11.92
C THR A 46 -2.35 25.63 -12.12
N VAL A 47 -3.18 25.04 -11.27
CA VAL A 47 -4.64 25.14 -11.34
C VAL A 47 -5.11 26.38 -10.58
N SER A 48 -4.66 26.57 -9.35
CA SER A 48 -5.03 27.73 -8.51
C SER A 48 -4.13 28.94 -8.71
N GLY A 49 -3.00 28.80 -9.39
CA GLY A 49 -1.98 29.84 -9.54
C GLY A 49 -1.22 30.18 -8.25
N THR A 50 -1.48 29.45 -7.16
CA THR A 50 -0.85 29.69 -5.85
C THR A 50 0.61 29.27 -5.87
N THR A 51 1.50 30.15 -5.42
CA THR A 51 2.94 29.88 -5.31
C THR A 51 3.36 29.90 -3.85
N LEU A 52 4.04 28.84 -3.39
CA LEU A 52 4.62 28.70 -2.05
C LEU A 52 6.13 28.88 -2.13
N GLY A 53 6.70 29.77 -1.30
CA GLY A 53 8.12 29.98 -1.14
C GLY A 53 8.74 29.03 -0.10
N ALA A 54 10.08 29.03 0.00
CA ALA A 54 10.83 28.13 0.89
C ALA A 54 10.41 28.25 2.37
N GLU A 55 10.12 29.47 2.86
CA GLU A 55 9.69 29.69 4.24
C GLU A 55 8.29 29.12 4.54
N GLN A 56 7.39 29.14 3.57
CA GLN A 56 6.02 28.60 3.71
C GLN A 56 5.97 27.05 3.61
N MET A 57 7.08 26.44 3.18
CA MET A 57 7.21 24.96 3.05
C MET A 57 7.92 24.33 4.27
N ALA A 58 8.38 25.13 5.24
CA ALA A 58 9.28 24.66 6.31
C ALA A 58 8.60 24.28 7.64
N GLU A 59 7.27 24.20 7.71
CA GLU A 59 6.59 23.78 8.95
C GLU A 59 6.63 22.26 9.20
N PRO A 60 6.97 21.81 10.43
CA PRO A 60 7.21 20.39 10.72
C PRO A 60 5.95 19.60 11.01
N LEU A 61 5.92 18.37 10.50
CA LEU A 61 4.93 17.32 10.79
C LEU A 61 5.38 16.45 11.95
N MET A 62 4.51 16.19 12.91
CA MET A 62 4.76 15.31 14.06
C MET A 62 4.16 13.91 13.88
N LEU A 63 4.86 12.92 14.39
CA LEU A 63 4.65 11.49 14.17
C LEU A 63 4.68 10.71 15.49
N PHE A 64 3.82 9.72 15.67
CA PHE A 64 3.94 8.77 16.80
C PHE A 64 3.62 7.32 16.38
N GLY A 65 4.39 6.40 16.93
CA GLY A 65 4.20 4.96 16.82
C GLY A 65 4.49 4.26 18.16
N SER A 66 4.09 3.00 18.31
CA SER A 66 4.65 2.08 19.30
C SER A 66 4.38 0.61 18.98
N GLU A 67 5.29 -0.25 19.45
CA GLU A 67 5.43 -1.69 19.22
C GLU A 67 4.90 -2.52 20.40
N GLU A 68 4.54 -3.80 20.22
CA GLU A 68 5.24 -5.00 20.67
C GLU A 68 4.43 -6.30 20.47
N ALA A 69 5.12 -7.42 20.23
CA ALA A 69 4.57 -8.72 19.86
C ALA A 69 5.28 -9.92 20.54
N GLY A 70 4.64 -11.08 20.56
CA GLY A 70 5.16 -12.38 20.97
C GLY A 70 4.61 -13.54 20.11
N PRO A 71 5.11 -14.79 20.19
CA PRO A 71 5.23 -15.73 19.07
C PRO A 71 4.00 -16.61 18.81
N ARG A 72 3.24 -16.25 17.79
CA ARG A 72 2.45 -17.09 16.88
C ARG A 72 2.80 -16.61 15.48
N PRO A 73 2.51 -17.33 14.36
CA PRO A 73 2.64 -16.68 13.05
C PRO A 73 1.80 -15.43 13.12
N ALA A 74 2.49 -14.29 13.27
CA ALA A 74 1.90 -13.07 13.76
C ALA A 74 0.87 -12.63 12.75
N ARG A 75 -0.41 -12.64 13.14
CA ARG A 75 -1.45 -11.93 12.41
C ARG A 75 -0.97 -10.51 12.26
N SER A 76 -0.86 -10.05 11.02
CA SER A 76 -0.51 -8.66 10.72
C SER A 76 -1.74 -7.72 10.82
N TYR A 77 -2.75 -8.13 11.62
CA TYR A 77 -3.99 -7.39 11.91
C TYR A 77 -4.56 -7.86 13.26
N GLN A 78 -5.44 -7.05 13.82
CA GLN A 78 -6.20 -7.40 15.02
C GLN A 78 -7.51 -8.10 14.61
N VAL A 79 -7.95 -9.05 15.44
CA VAL A 79 -9.28 -9.68 15.30
C VAL A 79 -10.12 -9.29 16.50
N MET A 80 -11.24 -8.63 16.26
CA MET A 80 -12.19 -8.18 17.27
C MET A 80 -13.58 -8.73 16.94
N ASN A 81 -14.15 -9.54 17.80
CA ASN A 81 -15.47 -10.17 17.60
C ASN A 81 -15.59 -10.92 16.24
N GLY A 82 -14.52 -11.59 15.80
CA GLY A 82 -14.48 -12.28 14.50
C GLY A 82 -14.31 -11.34 13.30
N ILE A 83 -14.04 -10.05 13.52
CA ILE A 83 -13.75 -9.08 12.46
C ILE A 83 -12.25 -8.80 12.46
N ALA A 84 -11.59 -9.06 11.33
CA ALA A 84 -10.21 -8.64 11.10
C ALA A 84 -10.18 -7.15 10.76
N VAL A 85 -9.47 -6.35 11.55
CA VAL A 85 -9.28 -4.91 11.31
C VAL A 85 -7.94 -4.70 10.63
N LEU A 86 -7.96 -4.21 9.39
CA LEU A 86 -6.79 -3.95 8.56
C LEU A 86 -6.59 -2.43 8.45
N PRO A 87 -5.63 -1.85 9.19
CA PRO A 87 -5.35 -0.42 9.05
C PRO A 87 -4.74 -0.12 7.67
N VAL A 88 -5.24 0.96 7.03
CA VAL A 88 -4.76 1.50 5.75
C VAL A 88 -4.53 2.99 5.97
N ALA A 89 -3.32 3.35 6.38
CA ALA A 89 -3.03 4.71 6.83
C ALA A 89 -1.87 5.35 6.06
N GLY A 90 -1.93 6.68 5.91
CA GLY A 90 -0.93 7.49 5.23
C GLY A 90 -0.92 7.31 3.72
N THR A 91 0.17 7.75 3.07
CA THR A 91 0.31 7.69 1.62
C THR A 91 0.37 6.27 1.09
N LEU A 92 -0.46 5.95 0.12
CA LEU A 92 -0.47 4.65 -0.54
C LEU A 92 0.64 4.56 -1.59
N VAL A 93 1.46 3.53 -1.49
CA VAL A 93 2.57 3.29 -2.43
C VAL A 93 2.50 1.87 -2.99
N ASN A 94 3.12 1.65 -4.15
CA ASN A 94 3.02 0.36 -4.84
C ASN A 94 3.51 -0.80 -3.95
N LYS A 95 4.74 -0.67 -3.40
CA LYS A 95 5.35 -1.72 -2.57
C LYS A 95 6.15 -1.12 -1.42
N THR A 96 6.01 -1.73 -0.24
CA THR A 96 6.86 -1.48 0.93
C THR A 96 7.42 -2.81 1.46
N ARG A 97 8.44 -2.74 2.30
CA ARG A 97 8.94 -3.92 3.04
C ARG A 97 8.04 -4.26 4.23
N SER A 98 7.37 -3.28 4.80
CA SER A 98 6.42 -3.49 5.89
C SER A 98 5.08 -3.96 5.36
N LEU A 99 4.49 -4.96 6.01
CA LEU A 99 3.10 -5.39 5.74
C LEU A 99 2.07 -4.46 6.37
N GLN A 100 2.45 -3.75 7.44
CA GLN A 100 1.61 -2.77 8.12
C GLN A 100 1.97 -1.34 7.68
N PRO A 101 1.08 -0.37 7.93
CA PRO A 101 1.41 1.04 7.77
C PRO A 101 2.69 1.37 8.55
N TYR A 102 3.63 2.02 7.90
CA TYR A 102 4.90 2.38 8.52
C TYR A 102 5.39 3.73 7.99
N SER A 103 5.84 4.58 8.90
CA SER A 103 6.40 5.90 8.56
C SER A 103 5.49 6.74 7.64
N GLY A 104 4.17 6.76 7.93
CA GLY A 104 3.19 7.51 7.15
C GLY A 104 2.89 6.93 5.76
N MET A 105 3.25 5.67 5.50
CA MET A 105 3.00 5.00 4.21
C MET A 105 2.38 3.62 4.41
N THR A 106 1.54 3.23 3.45
CA THR A 106 1.01 1.86 3.33
C THR A 106 1.29 1.33 1.92
N GLY A 107 1.93 0.16 1.81
CA GLY A 107 2.10 -0.53 0.54
C GLY A 107 0.84 -1.29 0.12
N TYR A 108 0.43 -1.18 -1.14
CA TYR A 108 -0.66 -2.02 -1.68
C TYR A 108 -0.35 -3.51 -1.51
N ASN A 109 0.91 -3.92 -1.67
CA ASN A 109 1.34 -5.30 -1.40
C ASN A 109 1.07 -5.71 0.05
N GLY A 110 1.23 -4.82 1.02
CA GLY A 110 0.92 -5.07 2.43
C GLY A 110 -0.58 -5.21 2.68
N VAL A 111 -1.41 -4.37 2.05
CA VAL A 111 -2.87 -4.49 2.11
C VAL A 111 -3.32 -5.85 1.55
N ILE A 112 -2.82 -6.22 0.36
CA ILE A 112 -3.15 -7.49 -0.30
C ILE A 112 -2.74 -8.69 0.55
N ALA A 113 -1.52 -8.70 1.09
CA ALA A 113 -1.02 -9.81 1.91
C ALA A 113 -1.85 -10.00 3.19
N ARG A 114 -2.19 -8.91 3.89
CA ARG A 114 -3.05 -8.95 5.09
C ARG A 114 -4.47 -9.39 4.77
N LEU A 115 -5.01 -8.92 3.66
CA LEU A 115 -6.34 -9.33 3.17
C LEU A 115 -6.37 -10.84 2.89
N GLN A 116 -5.37 -11.38 2.19
CA GLN A 116 -5.25 -12.81 1.89
C GLN A 116 -5.10 -13.64 3.17
N GLN A 117 -4.30 -13.17 4.14
CA GLN A 117 -4.17 -13.82 5.44
C GLN A 117 -5.52 -13.84 6.18
N ALA A 118 -6.27 -12.73 6.20
CA ALA A 118 -7.57 -12.63 6.86
C ALA A 118 -8.64 -13.50 6.18
N ILE A 119 -8.61 -13.62 4.85
CA ILE A 119 -9.52 -14.52 4.10
C ILE A 119 -9.31 -15.98 4.51
N SER A 120 -8.06 -16.40 4.69
CA SER A 120 -7.69 -17.77 5.03
C SER A 120 -7.80 -18.07 6.53
N ASP A 121 -7.99 -17.06 7.38
CA ASP A 121 -8.04 -17.20 8.83
C ASP A 121 -9.41 -17.73 9.29
N PRO A 122 -9.51 -18.92 9.93
CA PRO A 122 -10.79 -19.49 10.37
C PRO A 122 -11.47 -18.69 11.48
N ASP A 123 -10.73 -17.88 12.25
CA ASP A 123 -11.29 -17.05 13.33
C ASP A 123 -11.87 -15.71 12.80
N VAL A 124 -11.79 -15.48 11.48
CA VAL A 124 -12.26 -14.26 10.84
C VAL A 124 -13.55 -14.53 10.05
N ASP A 125 -14.64 -13.90 10.48
CA ASP A 125 -15.94 -13.91 9.81
C ASP A 125 -16.11 -12.79 8.79
N GLY A 126 -15.39 -11.66 8.99
CA GLY A 126 -15.45 -10.48 8.14
C GLY A 126 -14.20 -9.61 8.28
N ILE A 127 -14.00 -8.71 7.34
CA ILE A 127 -12.80 -7.87 7.25
C ILE A 127 -13.24 -6.40 7.18
N LEU A 128 -12.66 -5.56 8.04
CA LEU A 128 -12.86 -4.13 8.06
C LEU A 128 -11.54 -3.43 7.67
N LEU A 129 -11.55 -2.73 6.55
CA LEU A 129 -10.48 -1.82 6.17
C LEU A 129 -10.67 -0.52 6.94
N ASP A 130 -9.78 -0.21 7.87
CA ASP A 130 -9.77 1.03 8.64
C ASP A 130 -8.95 2.08 7.88
N MET A 131 -9.64 3.03 7.26
CA MET A 131 -9.09 3.94 6.26
C MET A 131 -8.77 5.29 6.89
N ASP A 132 -7.49 5.67 6.80
CA ASP A 132 -6.98 7.01 7.12
C ASP A 132 -5.89 7.38 6.11
N THR A 133 -6.30 7.66 4.85
CA THR A 133 -5.37 7.85 3.75
C THR A 133 -5.78 8.97 2.80
N PRO A 134 -4.85 9.86 2.41
CA PRO A 134 -5.06 10.87 1.37
C PRO A 134 -5.03 10.28 -0.05
N GLY A 135 -4.75 8.98 -0.19
CA GLY A 135 -4.46 8.35 -1.46
C GLY A 135 -2.97 8.12 -1.69
N GLY A 136 -2.54 8.05 -2.95
CA GLY A 136 -1.14 7.78 -3.26
C GLY A 136 -0.86 7.48 -4.73
N MET A 137 0.01 6.51 -4.99
CA MET A 137 0.44 6.14 -6.33
C MET A 137 -0.66 5.46 -7.13
N VAL A 138 -0.73 5.75 -8.44
CA VAL A 138 -1.58 5.02 -9.39
C VAL A 138 -1.11 3.56 -9.50
N ALA A 139 0.19 3.36 -9.58
CA ALA A 139 0.79 2.04 -9.78
C ALA A 139 0.44 1.09 -8.61
N GLY A 140 -0.30 0.02 -8.92
CA GLY A 140 -0.76 -0.99 -7.95
C GLY A 140 -2.12 -0.70 -7.31
N ALA A 141 -2.69 0.51 -7.44
CA ALA A 141 -3.96 0.88 -6.84
C ALA A 141 -5.14 0.07 -7.40
N PHE A 142 -5.20 -0.03 -8.73
CA PHE A 142 -6.26 -0.75 -9.44
C PHE A 142 -6.22 -2.26 -9.17
N ASP A 143 -5.02 -2.85 -9.17
CA ASP A 143 -4.84 -4.27 -8.82
C ASP A 143 -5.28 -4.56 -7.39
N CYS A 144 -4.93 -3.66 -6.44
CA CYS A 144 -5.36 -3.77 -5.04
C CYS A 144 -6.89 -3.73 -4.94
N ALA A 145 -7.54 -2.78 -5.61
CA ALA A 145 -8.99 -2.66 -5.64
C ALA A 145 -9.66 -3.92 -6.24
N ASP A 146 -9.15 -4.44 -7.35
CA ASP A 146 -9.67 -5.67 -7.97
C ASP A 146 -9.52 -6.90 -7.06
N ILE A 147 -8.45 -6.98 -6.28
CA ILE A 147 -8.25 -8.06 -5.30
C ILE A 147 -9.25 -7.93 -4.14
N ILE A 148 -9.50 -6.71 -3.64
CA ILE A 148 -10.52 -6.46 -2.62
C ILE A 148 -11.92 -6.82 -3.14
N ALA A 149 -12.24 -6.45 -4.38
CA ALA A 149 -13.51 -6.79 -5.02
C ALA A 149 -13.73 -8.30 -5.13
N ARG A 150 -12.68 -9.08 -5.45
CA ARG A 150 -12.77 -10.54 -5.42
C ARG A 150 -12.86 -11.12 -4.00
N ALA A 151 -12.17 -10.51 -3.05
CA ALA A 151 -12.15 -10.95 -1.66
C ALA A 151 -13.52 -10.82 -0.99
N ARG A 152 -14.30 -9.77 -1.30
CA ARG A 152 -15.64 -9.55 -0.73
C ARG A 152 -16.65 -10.64 -1.08
N ASP A 153 -16.39 -11.42 -2.13
CA ASP A 153 -17.23 -12.56 -2.53
C ASP A 153 -16.94 -13.81 -1.70
N ILE A 154 -15.76 -13.87 -1.04
CA ILE A 154 -15.34 -14.98 -0.17
C ILE A 154 -15.72 -14.69 1.28
N LYS A 155 -15.32 -13.54 1.81
CA LYS A 155 -15.70 -13.02 3.14
C LYS A 155 -16.14 -11.58 3.01
N PRO A 156 -17.15 -11.09 3.74
CA PRO A 156 -17.55 -9.69 3.72
C PRO A 156 -16.36 -8.77 4.03
N VAL A 157 -16.05 -7.88 3.10
CA VAL A 157 -15.05 -6.83 3.26
C VAL A 157 -15.77 -5.50 3.31
N TRP A 158 -15.64 -4.77 4.42
CA TRP A 158 -16.16 -3.42 4.59
C TRP A 158 -15.00 -2.42 4.67
N ALA A 159 -15.27 -1.16 4.39
CA ALA A 159 -14.33 -0.07 4.58
C ALA A 159 -14.94 0.99 5.51
N LEU A 160 -14.16 1.50 6.44
CA LEU A 160 -14.51 2.60 7.33
C LEU A 160 -13.63 3.80 7.00
N ALA A 161 -14.20 4.85 6.45
CA ALA A 161 -13.55 6.16 6.41
C ALA A 161 -13.57 6.73 7.84
N ASN A 162 -12.46 6.59 8.57
CA ASN A 162 -12.34 6.97 9.96
C ASN A 162 -11.94 8.44 10.11
N ASP A 163 -10.93 8.89 9.36
CA ASP A 163 -10.54 10.30 9.23
C ASP A 163 -10.51 10.71 7.75
N MET A 164 -9.72 10.05 6.93
CA MET A 164 -9.59 10.34 5.51
C MET A 164 -9.65 9.07 4.68
N ASN A 165 -10.39 9.12 3.58
CA ASN A 165 -10.44 8.05 2.59
C ASN A 165 -10.55 8.67 1.21
N CYS A 166 -9.46 9.26 0.73
CA CYS A 166 -9.44 10.06 -0.49
C CYS A 166 -8.67 9.39 -1.62
N SER A 167 -9.05 9.70 -2.85
CA SER A 167 -8.34 9.38 -4.08
C SER A 167 -8.08 7.87 -4.22
N ALA A 168 -6.83 7.38 -4.23
CA ALA A 168 -6.56 5.94 -4.26
C ALA A 168 -7.20 5.19 -3.06
N GLY A 169 -7.35 5.85 -1.90
CA GLY A 169 -8.11 5.30 -0.77
C GLY A 169 -9.57 5.07 -1.14
N GLN A 170 -10.22 6.05 -1.77
CA GLN A 170 -11.59 5.92 -2.25
C GLN A 170 -11.73 4.82 -3.31
N LEU A 171 -10.73 4.62 -4.18
CA LEU A 171 -10.72 3.53 -5.15
C LEU A 171 -10.81 2.17 -4.46
N ILE A 172 -9.90 1.90 -3.50
CA ILE A 172 -9.85 0.60 -2.81
C ILE A 172 -11.04 0.39 -1.87
N ALA A 173 -11.53 1.45 -1.21
CA ALA A 173 -12.73 1.38 -0.38
C ALA A 173 -14.01 1.14 -1.21
N SER A 174 -14.08 1.69 -2.43
CA SER A 174 -15.20 1.44 -3.34
C SER A 174 -15.33 -0.03 -3.72
N ALA A 175 -14.23 -0.78 -3.71
CA ALA A 175 -14.21 -2.21 -3.97
C ALA A 175 -14.75 -3.06 -2.80
N ALA A 176 -14.93 -2.49 -1.61
CA ALA A 176 -15.58 -3.16 -0.47
C ALA A 176 -17.09 -3.37 -0.70
N SER A 177 -17.70 -4.30 0.03
CA SER A 177 -19.14 -4.58 -0.06
C SER A 177 -20.02 -3.58 0.69
N ARG A 178 -19.44 -2.80 1.61
CA ARG A 178 -20.10 -1.71 2.33
C ARG A 178 -19.07 -0.68 2.79
N ARG A 179 -19.41 0.58 2.73
CA ARG A 179 -18.55 1.72 3.04
C ARG A 179 -19.18 2.54 4.16
N LEU A 180 -18.52 2.53 5.30
CA LEU A 180 -18.90 3.31 6.46
C LEU A 180 -18.13 4.63 6.45
N VAL A 181 -18.72 5.68 6.99
CA VAL A 181 -18.06 6.98 7.13
C VAL A 181 -18.37 7.56 8.52
N THR A 182 -17.38 8.19 9.17
CA THR A 182 -17.60 8.96 10.40
C THR A 182 -18.10 10.37 10.06
N GLN A 183 -18.64 11.10 11.05
CA GLN A 183 -19.27 12.40 10.85
C GLN A 183 -18.36 13.45 10.19
N THR A 184 -17.06 13.39 10.46
CA THR A 184 -16.06 14.36 10.00
C THR A 184 -15.06 13.78 9.00
N ALA A 185 -15.15 12.48 8.73
CA ALA A 185 -14.25 11.83 7.79
C ALA A 185 -14.48 12.35 6.36
N ARG A 186 -13.40 12.47 5.64
CA ARG A 186 -13.37 12.99 4.26
C ARG A 186 -13.24 11.85 3.26
N THR A 187 -14.04 11.90 2.20
CA THR A 187 -14.03 10.91 1.12
C THR A 187 -14.01 11.60 -0.24
N GLY A 188 -13.76 10.84 -1.30
CA GLY A 188 -13.79 11.38 -2.65
C GLY A 188 -12.40 11.65 -3.23
N SER A 189 -12.18 12.87 -3.76
CA SER A 189 -10.95 13.19 -4.49
C SER A 189 -10.68 12.20 -5.65
N ILE A 190 -11.73 11.85 -6.42
CA ILE A 190 -11.63 10.92 -7.55
C ILE A 190 -11.04 11.65 -8.75
N GLY A 191 -9.72 11.82 -8.71
CA GLY A 191 -8.94 12.54 -9.70
C GLY A 191 -7.51 12.01 -9.78
N VAL A 192 -6.79 12.50 -10.78
CA VAL A 192 -5.38 12.13 -11.03
C VAL A 192 -4.58 13.40 -11.21
N MET A 193 -3.42 13.48 -10.58
CA MET A 193 -2.51 14.60 -10.73
C MET A 193 -1.12 14.14 -11.11
N MET A 194 -0.36 15.02 -11.72
CA MET A 194 1.06 14.84 -12.00
C MET A 194 1.77 16.17 -11.75
N ALA A 195 2.94 16.13 -11.15
CA ALA A 195 3.79 17.31 -10.97
C ALA A 195 5.03 17.22 -11.85
N HIS A 196 5.45 18.35 -12.40
CA HIS A 196 6.72 18.50 -13.09
C HIS A 196 7.56 19.56 -12.37
N SER A 197 8.82 19.25 -12.10
CA SER A 197 9.79 20.19 -11.51
C SER A 197 10.79 20.68 -12.54
N ASN A 198 11.17 21.96 -12.49
CA ASN A 198 12.19 22.56 -13.37
C ASN A 198 13.27 23.24 -12.56
N TYR A 199 14.48 22.69 -12.60
CA TYR A 199 15.68 23.20 -11.92
C TYR A 199 16.62 23.98 -12.85
N GLY A 200 16.30 24.13 -14.13
CA GLY A 200 17.21 24.72 -15.14
C GLY A 200 17.76 26.09 -14.76
N GLN A 201 16.91 26.96 -14.21
CA GLN A 201 17.37 28.29 -13.76
C GLN A 201 18.28 28.24 -12.52
N VAL A 202 17.97 27.33 -11.57
CA VAL A 202 18.78 27.16 -10.36
C VAL A 202 20.19 26.68 -10.72
N LEU A 203 20.28 25.66 -11.58
CA LEU A 203 21.55 25.13 -12.07
C LEU A 203 22.34 26.19 -12.82
N LYS A 204 21.70 26.95 -13.70
CA LYS A 204 22.34 28.05 -14.44
C LYS A 204 22.87 29.12 -13.52
N SER A 205 22.17 29.48 -12.45
CA SER A 205 22.64 30.44 -11.45
C SER A 205 23.86 29.96 -10.66
N GLN A 206 24.02 28.63 -10.58
CA GLN A 206 25.15 27.93 -9.95
C GLN A 206 26.32 27.69 -10.94
N GLY A 207 26.20 28.18 -12.17
CA GLY A 207 27.22 27.97 -13.20
C GLY A 207 27.25 26.56 -13.80
N VAL A 208 26.18 25.77 -13.57
CA VAL A 208 26.06 24.41 -14.11
C VAL A 208 25.18 24.44 -15.36
N GLU A 209 25.73 23.96 -16.47
CA GLU A 209 25.01 23.71 -17.71
C GLU A 209 24.83 22.20 -17.90
N VAL A 210 23.57 21.78 -18.15
CA VAL A 210 23.24 20.39 -18.42
C VAL A 210 22.88 20.23 -19.88
N THR A 211 23.63 19.39 -20.58
CA THR A 211 23.33 19.00 -21.96
C THR A 211 22.83 17.57 -21.99
N LEU A 212 21.60 17.36 -22.45
CA LEU A 212 21.04 16.02 -22.62
C LEU A 212 21.44 15.47 -23.99
N ILE A 213 22.02 14.27 -24.01
CA ILE A 213 22.34 13.51 -25.23
C ILE A 213 21.50 12.23 -25.18
N TYR A 214 20.60 12.07 -26.13
CA TYR A 214 19.62 10.97 -26.09
C TYR A 214 19.34 10.41 -27.49
N SER A 215 18.77 9.21 -27.51
CA SER A 215 18.24 8.56 -28.71
C SER A 215 16.82 8.07 -28.42
N GLY A 216 15.87 8.51 -29.26
CA GLY A 216 14.42 8.33 -29.12
C GLY A 216 13.74 9.61 -28.60
N ASP A 217 12.73 10.08 -29.37
CA ASP A 217 12.12 11.42 -29.23
C ASP A 217 11.53 11.66 -27.83
N HIS A 218 10.99 10.62 -27.18
CA HIS A 218 10.34 10.72 -25.85
C HIS A 218 11.26 10.39 -24.67
N LYS A 219 12.57 10.20 -24.90
CA LYS A 219 13.48 9.75 -23.84
C LYS A 219 13.74 10.80 -22.77
N VAL A 220 13.55 12.05 -23.12
CA VAL A 220 13.80 13.22 -22.24
C VAL A 220 12.53 13.98 -21.91
N ASP A 221 11.36 13.46 -22.27
CA ASP A 221 10.09 14.09 -21.94
C ASP A 221 9.96 14.24 -20.40
N GLY A 222 9.59 15.46 -19.97
CA GLY A 222 9.48 15.76 -18.56
C GLY A 222 10.82 15.85 -17.81
N ASN A 223 11.95 16.03 -18.50
CA ASN A 223 13.22 16.26 -17.83
C ASN A 223 13.18 17.53 -16.96
N PRO A 224 13.91 17.57 -15.81
CA PRO A 224 13.81 18.66 -14.84
C PRO A 224 14.73 19.85 -15.17
N TYR A 225 15.38 19.89 -16.32
CA TYR A 225 16.40 20.89 -16.64
C TYR A 225 15.86 22.02 -17.51
N GLU A 226 14.70 21.83 -18.11
CA GLU A 226 14.08 22.82 -18.97
C GLU A 226 12.56 22.95 -18.72
N LYS A 227 11.98 23.99 -19.31
CA LYS A 227 10.53 24.19 -19.25
C LYS A 227 9.84 23.06 -20.03
N LEU A 228 8.78 22.51 -19.43
CA LEU A 228 7.98 21.45 -20.06
C LEU A 228 7.41 21.92 -21.41
N PRO A 229 7.77 21.27 -22.52
CA PRO A 229 7.23 21.59 -23.84
C PRO A 229 5.71 21.40 -23.89
N LYS A 230 5.05 22.11 -24.81
CA LYS A 230 3.58 22.11 -24.88
C LYS A 230 3.03 20.73 -25.29
N ASP A 231 3.65 20.09 -26.28
CA ASP A 231 3.30 18.78 -26.78
C ASP A 231 3.48 17.68 -25.73
N VAL A 232 4.58 17.72 -24.97
CA VAL A 232 4.83 16.82 -23.83
C VAL A 232 3.78 17.02 -22.74
N ARG A 233 3.43 18.29 -22.44
CA ARG A 233 2.37 18.60 -21.49
C ARG A 233 1.02 18.05 -21.93
N GLU A 234 0.67 18.19 -23.21
CA GLU A 234 -0.56 17.66 -23.78
C GLU A 234 -0.59 16.12 -23.71
N ALA A 235 0.54 15.46 -23.99
CA ALA A 235 0.67 14.02 -23.84
C ALA A 235 0.49 13.56 -22.38
N PHE A 236 1.07 14.29 -21.42
CA PHE A 236 0.88 14.02 -19.98
C PHE A 236 -0.57 14.23 -19.56
N GLN A 237 -1.22 15.31 -20.02
CA GLN A 237 -2.62 15.58 -19.76
C GLN A 237 -3.51 14.44 -20.26
N SER A 238 -3.33 14.02 -21.51
CA SER A 238 -4.08 12.89 -22.07
C SER A 238 -3.93 11.61 -21.27
N ARG A 239 -2.72 11.33 -20.74
CA ARG A 239 -2.45 10.16 -19.90
C ARG A 239 -3.19 10.23 -18.58
N ILE A 240 -3.18 11.38 -17.88
CA ILE A 240 -3.90 11.50 -16.60
C ILE A 240 -5.42 11.53 -16.80
N ASP A 241 -5.92 12.08 -17.91
CA ASP A 241 -7.35 12.05 -18.24
C ASP A 241 -7.83 10.62 -18.49
N ALA A 242 -7.07 9.82 -19.24
CA ALA A 242 -7.36 8.39 -19.44
C ALA A 242 -7.34 7.60 -18.11
N THR A 243 -6.39 7.93 -17.22
CA THR A 243 -6.32 7.30 -15.89
C THR A 243 -7.52 7.71 -15.01
N ARG A 244 -7.95 8.98 -15.06
CA ARG A 244 -9.15 9.44 -14.35
C ARG A 244 -10.41 8.74 -14.86
N GLN A 245 -10.52 8.56 -16.17
CA GLN A 245 -11.63 7.83 -16.78
C GLN A 245 -11.67 6.38 -16.27
N MET A 246 -10.55 5.67 -16.30
CA MET A 246 -10.43 4.31 -15.75
C MET A 246 -10.77 4.26 -14.26
N PHE A 247 -10.37 5.26 -13.47
CA PHE A 247 -10.72 5.37 -12.07
C PHE A 247 -12.24 5.47 -11.87
N ALA A 248 -12.89 6.37 -12.61
CA ALA A 248 -14.34 6.53 -12.55
C ALA A 248 -15.10 5.27 -12.95
N GLU A 249 -14.65 4.57 -14.00
CA GLU A 249 -15.23 3.30 -14.46
C GLU A 249 -15.12 2.20 -13.38
N LYS A 250 -13.98 2.10 -12.69
CA LYS A 250 -13.79 1.13 -11.60
C LYS A 250 -14.69 1.44 -10.42
N VAL A 251 -14.73 2.70 -9.96
CA VAL A 251 -15.62 3.11 -8.87
C VAL A 251 -17.08 2.84 -9.24
N ALA A 252 -17.50 3.23 -10.43
CA ALA A 252 -18.85 2.97 -10.93
C ALA A 252 -19.19 1.48 -10.93
N GLY A 253 -18.28 0.64 -11.43
CA GLY A 253 -18.44 -0.81 -11.48
C GLY A 253 -18.54 -1.47 -10.11
N TYR A 254 -17.85 -0.95 -9.09
CA TYR A 254 -17.90 -1.49 -7.73
C TYR A 254 -19.10 -1.02 -6.92
N THR A 255 -19.55 0.22 -7.13
CA THR A 255 -20.56 0.88 -6.31
C THR A 255 -21.96 0.88 -6.91
N GLY A 256 -22.08 0.63 -8.22
CA GLY A 256 -23.32 0.76 -8.97
C GLY A 256 -23.69 2.20 -9.37
N MET A 257 -22.82 3.17 -9.09
CA MET A 257 -22.96 4.53 -9.60
C MET A 257 -22.79 4.57 -11.13
N SER A 258 -23.33 5.61 -11.78
CA SER A 258 -22.95 5.86 -13.19
C SER A 258 -21.55 6.47 -13.26
N VAL A 259 -20.79 6.14 -14.32
CA VAL A 259 -19.48 6.76 -14.58
C VAL A 259 -19.58 8.28 -14.62
N ARG A 260 -20.68 8.79 -15.18
CA ARG A 260 -20.95 10.24 -15.25
C ARG A 260 -21.09 10.86 -13.88
N ALA A 261 -21.85 10.24 -12.95
CA ALA A 261 -22.02 10.74 -11.59
C ALA A 261 -20.67 10.78 -10.84
N VAL A 262 -19.79 9.79 -11.08
CA VAL A 262 -18.43 9.79 -10.49
C VAL A 262 -17.59 10.92 -11.07
N LEU A 263 -17.59 11.12 -12.39
CA LEU A 263 -16.83 12.21 -13.04
C LEU A 263 -17.34 13.59 -12.64
N ASP A 264 -18.64 13.77 -12.46
CA ASP A 264 -19.28 15.05 -12.10
C ASP A 264 -18.91 15.49 -10.67
N THR A 265 -18.29 14.63 -9.83
CA THR A 265 -17.69 15.04 -8.55
C THR A 265 -16.50 15.98 -8.74
N GLU A 266 -15.90 16.05 -9.93
CA GLU A 266 -14.75 16.90 -10.27
C GLU A 266 -13.59 16.79 -9.25
N ALA A 267 -13.38 15.58 -8.73
CA ALA A 267 -12.39 15.28 -7.69
C ALA A 267 -12.60 16.06 -6.38
N ALA A 268 -13.82 16.52 -6.10
CA ALA A 268 -14.16 17.16 -4.84
C ALA A 268 -14.03 16.16 -3.67
N VAL A 269 -13.87 16.72 -2.48
CA VAL A 269 -13.82 16.00 -1.21
C VAL A 269 -15.10 16.32 -0.44
N PHE A 270 -15.72 15.28 0.08
CA PHE A 270 -17.00 15.34 0.80
C PHE A 270 -16.80 14.80 2.21
N SER A 271 -17.57 15.30 3.18
CA SER A 271 -17.46 14.88 4.57
C SER A 271 -18.76 14.28 5.11
N GLY A 272 -18.62 13.26 5.95
CA GLY A 272 -19.73 12.66 6.68
C GLY A 272 -20.95 12.37 5.81
N GLN A 273 -22.05 13.07 6.07
CA GLN A 273 -23.32 12.89 5.39
C GLN A 273 -23.26 13.19 3.88
N GLU A 274 -22.51 14.20 3.47
CA GLU A 274 -22.33 14.53 2.04
C GLU A 274 -21.73 13.35 1.26
N SER A 275 -20.83 12.57 1.90
CA SER A 275 -20.24 11.37 1.29
C SER A 275 -21.31 10.36 0.89
N ILE A 276 -22.38 10.23 1.69
CA ILE A 276 -23.51 9.34 1.41
C ILE A 276 -24.38 9.91 0.28
N GLU A 277 -24.65 11.20 0.32
CA GLU A 277 -25.46 11.88 -0.70
C GLU A 277 -24.84 11.79 -2.09
N HIS A 278 -23.51 11.79 -2.16
CA HIS A 278 -22.75 11.59 -3.39
C HIS A 278 -22.45 10.10 -3.72
N GLY A 279 -22.98 9.15 -2.94
CA GLY A 279 -22.81 7.71 -3.18
C GLY A 279 -21.39 7.16 -2.90
N LEU A 280 -20.56 7.92 -2.21
CA LEU A 280 -19.18 7.55 -1.89
C LEU A 280 -19.08 6.73 -0.59
N ALA A 281 -20.11 6.80 0.25
CA ALA A 281 -20.31 5.98 1.44
C ALA A 281 -21.76 5.49 1.52
N ASP A 282 -22.02 4.48 2.35
CA ASP A 282 -23.33 3.83 2.48
C ASP A 282 -23.99 4.15 3.82
N GLU A 283 -23.21 4.43 4.87
CA GLU A 283 -23.75 4.61 6.22
C GLU A 283 -22.85 5.48 7.09
N LEU A 284 -23.46 6.36 7.87
CA LEU A 284 -22.81 7.19 8.88
C LEU A 284 -22.72 6.41 10.21
N VAL A 285 -21.53 6.31 10.79
CA VAL A 285 -21.30 5.60 12.05
C VAL A 285 -20.34 6.37 12.94
N ASN A 286 -20.36 6.07 14.25
CA ASN A 286 -19.22 6.41 15.09
C ASN A 286 -18.11 5.35 14.91
N SER A 287 -16.86 5.77 14.91
CA SER A 287 -15.72 4.88 14.69
C SER A 287 -15.74 3.66 15.65
N THR A 288 -16.07 3.88 16.93
CA THR A 288 -16.15 2.84 17.97
C THR A 288 -17.23 1.80 17.72
N ASP A 289 -18.27 2.15 16.94
CA ASP A 289 -19.44 1.31 16.72
C ASP A 289 -19.32 0.45 15.45
N ALA A 290 -18.38 0.79 14.57
CA ALA A 290 -18.23 0.17 13.24
C ALA A 290 -18.11 -1.35 13.29
N ILE A 291 -17.34 -1.90 14.24
CA ILE A 291 -17.17 -3.35 14.42
C ILE A 291 -18.48 -3.98 14.88
N GLY A 292 -19.20 -3.35 15.82
CA GLY A 292 -20.49 -3.82 16.31
C GLY A 292 -21.56 -3.82 15.21
N VAL A 293 -21.62 -2.77 14.40
CA VAL A 293 -22.49 -2.65 13.23
C VAL A 293 -22.21 -3.77 12.22
N MET A 294 -20.93 -3.99 11.90
CA MET A 294 -20.54 -5.09 11.00
C MET A 294 -20.91 -6.45 11.58
N ARG A 295 -20.61 -6.69 12.88
CA ARG A 295 -20.95 -7.96 13.53
C ARG A 295 -22.44 -8.25 13.47
N SER A 296 -23.28 -7.29 13.85
CA SER A 296 -24.74 -7.40 13.81
C SER A 296 -25.28 -7.72 12.42
N ALA A 297 -24.71 -7.10 11.38
CA ALA A 297 -25.10 -7.38 10.00
C ALA A 297 -24.72 -8.80 9.56
N LEU A 298 -23.57 -9.33 10.00
CA LEU A 298 -23.14 -10.69 9.70
C LEU A 298 -24.03 -11.73 10.41
N ASP A 299 -24.39 -11.49 11.66
CA ASP A 299 -25.27 -12.40 12.44
C ASP A 299 -26.67 -12.45 11.85
N THR A 300 -27.20 -11.32 11.41
CA THR A 300 -28.50 -11.27 10.72
C THR A 300 -28.51 -12.11 9.45
N LYS A 301 -27.44 -12.05 8.63
CA LYS A 301 -27.31 -12.88 7.43
C LYS A 301 -27.23 -14.37 7.76
N LYS A 302 -26.51 -14.76 8.81
CA LYS A 302 -26.44 -16.16 9.28
C LYS A 302 -27.82 -16.68 9.70
N THR A 303 -28.58 -15.87 10.43
CA THR A 303 -29.93 -16.24 10.90
C THR A 303 -30.92 -16.46 9.75
N ILE A 304 -30.89 -15.62 8.73
CA ILE A 304 -31.76 -15.74 7.55
C ILE A 304 -31.39 -17.01 6.76
N HIS A 305 -30.15 -17.40 6.65
CA HIS A 305 -29.72 -18.64 5.97
C HIS A 305 -30.20 -19.89 6.72
N ILE A 306 -30.15 -19.88 8.05
CA ILE A 306 -30.63 -21.03 8.89
C ILE A 306 -32.15 -21.10 8.88
N GLY A 307 -32.87 -19.99 8.92
CA GLY A 307 -34.32 -19.91 8.88
C GLY A 307 -34.94 -20.32 7.53
N GLY A 308 -34.18 -20.21 6.43
CA GLY A 308 -34.63 -20.62 5.10
C GLY A 308 -34.65 -22.12 4.86
N THR A 309 -34.01 -22.94 5.72
CA THR A 309 -33.89 -24.39 5.56
C THR A 309 -34.91 -25.16 6.39
N MET A 310 -35.73 -24.53 7.24
CA MET A 310 -36.83 -25.13 7.98
C MET A 310 -38.20 -24.72 7.41
N LYS A 311 -38.53 -25.13 6.19
CA LYS A 311 -39.91 -25.32 5.82
C LYS A 311 -40.34 -26.70 6.31
N THR A 312 -40.91 -26.74 7.49
CA THR A 312 -41.62 -27.88 8.05
C THR A 312 -42.77 -28.26 7.10
N THR A 313 -42.65 -29.38 6.45
CA THR A 313 -43.76 -30.03 5.75
C THR A 313 -44.69 -30.62 6.80
N THR A 314 -45.73 -29.91 7.12
CA THR A 314 -46.86 -30.50 7.90
C THR A 314 -47.67 -31.32 6.94
N THR A 315 -47.52 -32.64 7.02
CA THR A 315 -48.37 -33.62 6.39
C THR A 315 -49.74 -33.56 7.03
N ASN A 316 -50.76 -33.22 6.25
CA ASN A 316 -52.14 -33.58 6.59
C ASN A 316 -52.61 -34.64 5.57
N ALA A 317 -52.81 -35.83 6.07
CA ALA A 317 -53.36 -36.96 5.34
C ALA A 317 -54.85 -36.79 5.16
N ALA A 318 -55.33 -36.94 3.95
CA ALA A 318 -56.71 -37.40 3.68
C ALA A 318 -56.71 -38.15 2.34
N ALA A 319 -57.17 -39.36 2.43
CA ALA A 319 -57.21 -40.37 1.40
C ALA A 319 -58.20 -40.06 0.26
N THR A 320 -57.86 -40.50 -0.95
CA THR A 320 -58.74 -41.36 -1.81
C THR A 320 -57.98 -41.81 -3.06
N GLN A 321 -57.93 -43.09 -3.30
CA GLN A 321 -57.69 -43.79 -4.58
C GLN A 321 -59.04 -44.12 -5.20
N PRO A 322 -59.19 -44.75 -6.43
CA PRO A 322 -58.30 -44.91 -7.58
C PRO A 322 -58.96 -44.54 -8.91
N ASP A 323 -58.27 -44.53 -10.04
CA ASP A 323 -58.61 -45.41 -11.16
C ASP A 323 -57.55 -45.30 -12.31
N ALA A 324 -57.54 -46.41 -13.02
CA ALA A 324 -56.57 -46.92 -13.94
C ALA A 324 -56.71 -46.40 -15.40
N ASN A 325 -55.64 -46.68 -16.14
CA ASN A 325 -55.63 -47.11 -17.56
C ASN A 325 -55.26 -46.02 -18.62
N ALA A 326 -54.13 -46.18 -19.20
CA ALA A 326 -53.86 -46.43 -20.63
C ALA A 326 -52.44 -46.01 -21.04
N ALA A 327 -51.61 -46.95 -21.34
CA ALA A 327 -50.62 -46.86 -22.39
C ALA A 327 -51.28 -47.19 -23.73
N PRO A 328 -50.72 -46.86 -24.93
CA PRO A 328 -49.38 -47.25 -25.35
C PRO A 328 -48.68 -46.31 -26.42
N GLU A 329 -47.49 -46.82 -26.79
CA GLU A 329 -46.72 -46.74 -28.06
C GLU A 329 -45.86 -45.51 -28.31
N ALA A 330 -44.57 -45.68 -28.16
CA ALA A 330 -43.49 -46.05 -29.10
C ALA A 330 -43.39 -45.20 -30.37
N ASN A 331 -42.36 -44.41 -30.48
CA ASN A 331 -41.48 -44.47 -31.67
C ASN A 331 -40.08 -43.87 -31.37
N GLY A 332 -39.08 -44.63 -31.77
CA GLY A 332 -37.70 -44.43 -31.48
C GLY A 332 -37.00 -43.38 -32.38
N ALA A 333 -36.00 -42.81 -31.83
CA ALA A 333 -34.83 -42.39 -32.58
C ALA A 333 -33.60 -42.53 -31.67
N ILE A 334 -32.76 -43.48 -32.01
CA ILE A 334 -31.45 -43.73 -31.44
C ILE A 334 -30.56 -42.58 -31.89
N VAL A 335 -30.17 -41.71 -30.96
CA VAL A 335 -29.04 -40.81 -31.14
C VAL A 335 -27.91 -41.35 -30.27
N THR A 336 -26.88 -41.85 -30.93
CA THR A 336 -25.63 -42.33 -30.35
C THR A 336 -24.96 -41.21 -29.56
N ALA A 337 -24.75 -41.45 -28.29
CA ALA A 337 -23.89 -40.62 -27.44
C ALA A 337 -22.41 -40.72 -27.91
N PRO A 338 -21.65 -39.60 -27.92
CA PRO A 338 -20.23 -39.70 -28.14
C PRO A 338 -19.55 -40.36 -26.93
N ALA A 339 -18.55 -41.19 -27.24
CA ALA A 339 -17.73 -41.88 -26.26
C ALA A 339 -17.10 -40.96 -25.25
N ALA A 340 -17.11 -41.35 -23.98
CA ALA A 340 -16.36 -40.70 -22.91
C ALA A 340 -14.86 -40.65 -23.22
N PRO A 341 -14.16 -39.53 -22.97
CA PRO A 341 -12.71 -39.52 -23.08
C PRO A 341 -12.10 -40.41 -22.00
N ALA A 342 -10.99 -41.04 -22.37
CA ALA A 342 -10.21 -41.94 -21.52
C ALA A 342 -9.82 -41.26 -20.20
N ALA A 343 -9.80 -42.07 -19.13
CA ALA A 343 -9.38 -41.64 -17.79
C ALA A 343 -8.03 -40.96 -17.84
N ASP A 344 -7.99 -39.72 -17.35
CA ASP A 344 -6.77 -38.92 -17.15
C ASP A 344 -5.82 -39.63 -16.19
N ALA A 345 -4.54 -39.58 -16.55
CA ALA A 345 -3.45 -39.93 -15.65
C ALA A 345 -3.54 -39.13 -14.35
N PRO A 346 -3.11 -39.68 -13.19
CA PRO A 346 -3.21 -38.98 -11.92
C PRO A 346 -2.48 -37.63 -11.99
N THR A 347 -3.21 -36.55 -11.81
CA THR A 347 -2.64 -35.21 -11.63
C THR A 347 -1.66 -35.25 -10.45
N PRO A 348 -0.41 -34.79 -10.61
CA PRO A 348 0.53 -34.77 -9.52
C PRO A 348 -0.02 -33.92 -8.37
N ASP A 349 0.02 -34.46 -7.15
CA ASP A 349 -0.42 -33.77 -5.95
C ASP A 349 0.46 -32.52 -5.73
N VAL A 350 -0.08 -31.37 -6.12
CA VAL A 350 0.61 -30.08 -6.03
C VAL A 350 0.97 -29.77 -4.58
N ASN A 351 0.14 -30.20 -3.61
CA ASN A 351 0.42 -29.96 -2.20
C ASN A 351 1.63 -30.80 -1.72
N ALA A 352 1.77 -32.03 -2.19
CA ALA A 352 2.94 -32.85 -1.90
C ALA A 352 4.22 -32.26 -2.53
N GLN A 353 4.13 -31.72 -3.75
CA GLN A 353 5.26 -31.05 -4.40
C GLN A 353 5.68 -29.75 -3.69
N VAL A 354 4.71 -28.95 -3.25
CA VAL A 354 4.98 -27.71 -2.48
C VAL A 354 5.60 -28.09 -1.12
N ALA A 355 5.08 -29.07 -0.42
CA ALA A 355 5.64 -29.52 0.86
C ALA A 355 7.09 -30.04 0.70
N ALA A 356 7.37 -30.80 -0.37
CA ALA A 356 8.71 -31.26 -0.69
C ALA A 356 9.68 -30.11 -1.01
N ALA A 357 9.23 -29.11 -1.78
CA ALA A 357 10.02 -27.92 -2.11
C ALA A 357 10.34 -27.07 -0.87
N VAL A 358 9.35 -26.86 0.01
CA VAL A 358 9.55 -26.14 1.29
C VAL A 358 10.52 -26.89 2.20
N SER A 359 10.42 -28.22 2.28
CA SER A 359 11.34 -29.05 3.06
C SER A 359 12.77 -28.98 2.52
N ALA A 360 12.94 -29.04 1.20
CA ALA A 360 14.24 -28.93 0.55
C ALA A 360 14.89 -27.56 0.78
N GLU A 361 14.11 -26.48 0.70
CA GLU A 361 14.59 -25.12 0.95
C GLU A 361 14.98 -24.91 2.42
N ASN A 362 14.19 -25.40 3.36
CA ASN A 362 14.55 -25.39 4.77
C ASN A 362 15.84 -26.17 5.05
N ALA A 363 16.02 -27.34 4.44
CA ALA A 363 17.25 -28.11 4.56
C ALA A 363 18.46 -27.36 3.99
N ARG A 364 18.29 -26.63 2.88
CA ARG A 364 19.33 -25.77 2.29
C ARG A 364 19.74 -24.65 3.25
N ILE A 365 18.75 -23.89 3.76
CA ILE A 365 18.98 -22.78 4.69
C ILE A 365 19.71 -23.26 5.94
N MET A 366 19.21 -24.32 6.58
CA MET A 366 19.83 -24.89 7.77
C MET A 366 21.22 -25.47 7.49
N GLY A 367 21.45 -26.04 6.29
CA GLY A 367 22.74 -26.51 5.85
C GLY A 367 23.78 -25.40 5.73
N ILE A 368 23.40 -24.21 5.30
CA ILE A 368 24.28 -23.03 5.22
C ILE A 368 24.57 -22.47 6.61
N LEU A 369 23.53 -22.30 7.43
CA LEU A 369 23.66 -21.66 8.75
C LEU A 369 24.46 -22.51 9.75
N ASN A 370 24.36 -23.84 9.67
CA ASN A 370 24.99 -24.76 10.60
C ASN A 370 26.27 -25.42 10.05
N CYS A 371 26.79 -24.99 8.90
CA CYS A 371 28.04 -25.52 8.41
C CYS A 371 29.22 -25.04 9.27
N GLU A 372 30.27 -25.83 9.35
CA GLU A 372 31.47 -25.50 10.13
C GLU A 372 32.11 -24.16 9.72
N ALA A 373 32.06 -23.83 8.43
CA ALA A 373 32.55 -22.56 7.89
C ALA A 373 31.73 -21.33 8.33
N ALA A 374 30.52 -21.51 8.84
CA ALA A 374 29.66 -20.43 9.33
C ALA A 374 30.06 -19.98 10.75
N SER A 375 30.82 -20.79 11.50
CA SER A 375 31.27 -20.45 12.86
C SER A 375 32.16 -19.19 12.84
N GLY A 376 31.76 -18.16 13.62
CA GLY A 376 32.41 -16.85 13.63
C GLY A 376 32.11 -15.96 12.40
N ARG A 377 31.13 -16.37 11.57
CA ARG A 377 30.67 -15.63 10.35
C ARG A 377 29.15 -15.67 10.20
N GLU A 378 28.43 -15.63 11.31
CA GLU A 378 27.00 -15.89 11.39
C GLU A 378 26.19 -14.92 10.52
N GLU A 379 26.58 -13.64 10.48
CA GLU A 379 25.90 -12.63 9.64
C GLU A 379 26.10 -12.89 8.14
N GLN A 380 27.31 -13.30 7.76
CA GLN A 380 27.61 -13.66 6.37
C GLN A 380 26.90 -14.95 5.96
N ALA A 381 26.83 -15.93 6.84
CA ALA A 381 26.09 -17.17 6.61
C ALA A 381 24.61 -16.91 6.43
N ARG A 382 24.03 -15.98 7.21
CA ARG A 382 22.63 -15.56 7.06
C ARG A 382 22.38 -14.88 5.71
N ALA A 383 23.22 -13.95 5.31
CA ALA A 383 23.10 -13.27 4.01
C ALA A 383 23.19 -14.25 2.83
N LEU A 384 24.06 -15.27 2.93
CA LEU A 384 24.16 -16.33 1.92
C LEU A 384 22.93 -17.25 1.92
N ALA A 385 22.37 -17.57 3.09
CA ALA A 385 21.17 -18.38 3.20
C ALA A 385 19.92 -17.67 2.59
N GLU A 386 19.85 -16.36 2.68
CA GLU A 386 18.79 -15.53 2.09
C GLU A 386 18.95 -15.34 0.56
N THR A 387 20.09 -15.71 0.00
CA THR A 387 20.36 -15.57 -1.44
C THR A 387 19.67 -16.70 -2.22
N PRO A 388 18.71 -16.41 -3.13
CA PRO A 388 18.04 -17.43 -3.92
C PRO A 388 19.03 -18.21 -4.80
N GLY A 389 18.89 -19.55 -4.81
CA GLY A 389 19.74 -20.43 -5.62
C GLY A 389 21.15 -20.67 -5.07
N MET A 390 21.51 -20.12 -3.90
CA MET A 390 22.77 -20.43 -3.21
C MET A 390 22.75 -21.86 -2.69
N THR A 391 23.71 -22.68 -3.13
CA THR A 391 23.86 -24.04 -2.61
C THR A 391 24.68 -24.06 -1.33
N VAL A 392 24.51 -25.09 -0.49
CA VAL A 392 25.28 -25.25 0.74
C VAL A 392 26.82 -25.31 0.45
N GLU A 393 27.21 -25.99 -0.62
CA GLU A 393 28.60 -26.11 -1.02
C GLU A 393 29.22 -24.79 -1.49
N HIS A 394 28.44 -23.95 -2.21
CA HIS A 394 28.89 -22.63 -2.62
C HIS A 394 29.02 -21.70 -1.42
N ALA A 395 28.07 -21.72 -0.51
CA ALA A 395 28.09 -20.92 0.70
C ALA A 395 29.29 -21.32 1.59
N GLN A 396 29.56 -22.61 1.76
CA GLN A 396 30.72 -23.08 2.51
C GLN A 396 32.05 -22.59 1.93
N ARG A 397 32.19 -22.59 0.60
CA ARG A 397 33.43 -22.09 -0.05
C ARG A 397 33.60 -20.58 0.17
N ILE A 398 32.53 -19.82 0.08
CA ILE A 398 32.56 -18.35 0.31
C ILE A 398 32.90 -18.07 1.78
N LEU A 399 32.23 -18.75 2.72
CA LEU A 399 32.46 -18.58 4.15
C LEU A 399 33.87 -19.01 4.57
N ALA A 400 34.43 -20.09 4.00
CA ALA A 400 35.78 -20.52 4.27
C ALA A 400 36.85 -19.51 3.80
N ALA A 401 36.57 -18.77 2.73
CA ALA A 401 37.46 -17.74 2.19
C ALA A 401 37.28 -16.36 2.90
N ALA A 402 36.21 -16.15 3.67
CA ALA A 402 35.94 -14.91 4.36
C ALA A 402 36.70 -14.85 5.72
N PRO A 403 37.16 -13.67 6.18
CA PRO A 403 37.76 -13.51 7.50
C PRO A 403 36.72 -13.75 8.60
N GLN A 404 37.14 -14.35 9.73
CA GLN A 404 36.30 -14.51 10.91
C GLN A 404 36.10 -13.18 11.62
N SER A 405 34.89 -12.90 12.13
CA SER A 405 34.53 -11.67 12.82
C SER A 405 35.32 -11.41 14.11
N SER A 406 35.96 -12.42 14.66
CA SER A 406 36.79 -12.35 15.87
C SER A 406 38.26 -12.00 15.61
N GLN A 407 38.71 -11.87 14.35
CA GLN A 407 39.99 -11.24 14.11
C GLN A 407 39.86 -9.75 14.37
N ALA A 408 40.37 -9.33 15.52
CA ALA A 408 40.51 -7.94 15.88
C ALA A 408 41.05 -7.17 14.67
N ARG A 409 40.32 -6.19 14.23
CA ARG A 409 40.74 -5.23 13.21
C ARG A 409 42.12 -4.75 13.63
N SER A 410 43.16 -5.09 12.89
CA SER A 410 44.48 -4.57 13.16
C SER A 410 44.36 -3.03 13.14
N GLU A 411 44.78 -2.38 14.24
CA GLU A 411 44.79 -0.95 14.37
C GLU A 411 45.33 -0.29 13.11
N THR A 412 44.49 0.48 12.45
CA THR A 412 44.93 1.22 11.28
C THR A 412 45.74 2.44 11.73
N ALA A 413 46.55 2.99 10.83
CA ALA A 413 47.24 4.26 11.10
C ALA A 413 46.29 5.41 11.49
N LEU A 414 45.03 5.30 11.10
CA LEU A 414 43.94 6.26 11.43
C LEU A 414 43.47 6.07 12.89
N ASP A 415 43.38 4.83 13.37
CA ASP A 415 42.99 4.53 14.74
C ASP A 415 44.02 5.09 15.73
N ARG A 416 45.32 4.98 15.43
CA ARG A 416 46.41 5.58 16.20
C ARG A 416 46.42 7.12 16.18
N LEU A 417 46.04 7.71 15.04
CA LEU A 417 45.91 9.16 14.93
C LEU A 417 44.71 9.70 15.73
N MET A 418 43.62 8.95 15.83
CA MET A 418 42.44 9.28 16.61
C MET A 418 42.67 9.15 18.13
N GLU A 419 43.52 8.25 18.60
CA GLU A 419 43.92 8.17 20.01
C GLU A 419 44.79 9.34 20.47
N THR A 420 45.48 10.01 19.54
CA THR A 420 46.29 11.21 19.79
C THR A 420 45.57 12.51 19.43
N ALA A 421 44.31 12.46 19.06
CA ALA A 421 43.53 13.66 18.77
C ALA A 421 43.31 14.48 20.07
N PRO A 422 43.51 15.81 20.04
CA PRO A 422 43.24 16.64 21.21
C PRO A 422 41.74 16.52 21.58
N GLU A 423 41.45 16.46 22.90
CA GLU A 423 40.09 16.47 23.41
C GLU A 423 39.29 17.60 22.79
N THR A 424 38.11 17.29 22.27
CA THR A 424 37.17 18.28 21.79
C THR A 424 36.85 19.22 22.96
N LEU A 425 37.13 20.52 22.79
CA LEU A 425 36.73 21.54 23.74
C LEU A 425 35.25 21.37 24.06
N ALA A 426 34.94 21.05 25.31
CA ALA A 426 33.58 20.94 25.80
C ALA A 426 32.87 22.29 25.57
N SER A 427 31.88 22.34 24.71
CA SER A 427 30.97 23.47 24.56
C SER A 427 30.09 23.54 25.80
N GLY A 428 30.40 24.43 26.75
CA GLY A 428 29.57 24.54 27.95
C GLY A 428 30.10 25.46 29.04
N ALA A 429 30.39 26.72 28.71
CA ALA A 429 30.28 27.80 29.70
C ALA A 429 29.50 28.94 29.06
N PRO A 430 28.45 29.51 29.71
CA PRO A 430 27.77 30.66 29.16
C PRO A 430 28.75 31.85 29.17
N ALA A 431 28.94 32.44 28.00
CA ALA A 431 29.65 33.71 27.87
C ALA A 431 28.86 34.74 28.70
N THR A 432 29.47 35.26 29.74
CA THR A 432 29.04 36.49 30.37
C THR A 432 29.24 37.59 29.36
N SER A 433 28.16 38.24 28.95
CA SER A 433 28.18 39.31 27.97
C SER A 433 28.85 40.55 28.60
N GLU A 434 29.95 41.00 28.04
CA GLU A 434 30.60 42.32 28.31
C GLU A 434 29.73 43.49 27.83
N THR A 435 28.45 43.35 27.64
CA THR A 435 27.55 44.43 27.20
C THR A 435 26.89 45.19 28.35
N ASP A 436 27.02 44.75 29.61
CA ASP A 436 26.42 45.46 30.77
C ASP A 436 27.27 46.59 31.34
N ASP A 437 28.54 46.74 30.95
CA ASP A 437 29.41 47.81 31.46
C ASP A 437 29.39 49.12 30.59
N LEU A 438 28.71 49.13 29.46
CA LEU A 438 28.64 50.32 28.60
C LEU A 438 27.41 51.20 28.81
N MET A 439 26.46 50.77 29.65
CA MET A 439 25.22 51.53 29.92
C MET A 439 25.24 52.31 31.23
N ASN A 440 26.30 52.24 32.04
CA ASN A 440 26.36 52.90 33.37
C ASN A 440 27.49 53.93 33.50
N THR A 441 27.88 54.66 32.45
CA THR A 441 28.76 55.80 32.58
C THR A 441 27.95 57.10 32.51
N PRO A 442 27.80 57.87 33.62
CA PRO A 442 27.12 59.16 33.58
C PRO A 442 28.01 60.22 32.89
N VAL A 443 27.40 61.01 32.02
CA VAL A 443 27.94 62.18 31.38
C VAL A 443 27.85 63.37 32.35
#